data_499f355fb2a66d6f0803463f001b1a44
#
_entry.id   499f355fb2a66d6f0803463f001b1a44
#
_cell.length_a   1.000
_cell.length_b   1.000
_cell.length_c   1.000
_cell.angle_alpha   90.00
_cell.angle_beta   90.00
_cell.angle_gamma   90.00
#
_symmetry.space_group_name_H-M   'P 1'
#
loop_
_entity.id
_entity.type
_entity.pdbx_description
1 polymer ?
#
loop_
_entity_poly.entity_id
_entity_poly.type
_entity_poly.pdbx_seq_one_letter_code
_entity_poly.pdbx_strand_id
1 'polypeptide(L)'
;TNANFDKAAIIRKIKEGLQLKNELASKVTIANAPDECLWDGNEDEFEEKSKTVGVLRTSNEDIRSLKELVHYGLKGMAAYVEHAHNLGYESPEIFAFMQHALSELTRNDITVEELVQLTLETGKHGASAMAQLDKANTSSYGNPEISEVNLGVRNNPGILISGHDLKDLEELLEQTEGTGIDIYTHSEMLPAHYYPQLKKYKHLAGNYGNAWWKQKEEFESFNGPILFTSNCIVPPRANASYKDRIYITGACGLEGAHYIPERKDGKPKDFSALIAHAKQCQPPVAIENGTIIGGFA
;
A
#
# COMPACT_ATOMS: atom_id res chain seq x y z
N THR A 1 6.36 -6.23 6.93
CA THR A 1 5.31 -5.23 6.74
C THR A 1 3.95 -5.85 7.09
N ASN A 2 2.94 -5.05 7.36
CA ASN A 2 1.56 -5.51 7.56
C ASN A 2 0.72 -5.50 6.26
N ALA A 3 1.38 -5.54 5.12
CA ALA A 3 0.76 -5.61 3.80
C ALA A 3 1.04 -6.91 3.06
N ASN A 4 2.19 -7.55 3.30
CA ASN A 4 2.56 -8.78 2.59
C ASN A 4 2.96 -9.89 3.56
N PHE A 5 2.20 -10.98 3.53
CA PHE A 5 2.36 -12.20 4.33
C PHE A 5 2.51 -13.44 3.43
N ASP A 6 2.78 -13.25 2.14
CA ASP A 6 3.03 -14.32 1.17
C ASP A 6 4.53 -14.46 0.90
N LYS A 7 5.14 -15.53 1.43
CA LYS A 7 6.55 -15.86 1.23
C LYS A 7 6.91 -15.93 -0.25
N ALA A 8 6.07 -16.55 -1.07
CA ALA A 8 6.35 -16.71 -2.50
C ALA A 8 6.33 -15.35 -3.23
N ALA A 9 5.41 -14.45 -2.85
CA ALA A 9 5.36 -13.09 -3.39
C ALA A 9 6.63 -12.29 -3.01
N ILE A 10 7.09 -12.41 -1.77
CA ILE A 10 8.35 -11.76 -1.32
C ILE A 10 9.55 -12.28 -2.10
N ILE A 11 9.65 -13.61 -2.29
CA ILE A 11 10.74 -14.22 -3.08
C ILE A 11 10.71 -13.72 -4.53
N ARG A 12 9.54 -13.64 -5.16
CA ARG A 12 9.42 -13.06 -6.51
C ARG A 12 9.95 -11.63 -6.56
N LYS A 13 9.62 -10.79 -5.59
CA LYS A 13 10.11 -9.39 -5.52
C LYS A 13 11.62 -9.30 -5.31
N ILE A 14 12.22 -10.21 -4.52
CA ILE A 14 13.68 -10.29 -4.40
C ILE A 14 14.31 -10.61 -5.75
N LYS A 15 13.78 -11.61 -6.47
CA LYS A 15 14.29 -11.99 -7.81
C LYS A 15 14.16 -10.86 -8.82
N GLU A 16 13.02 -10.15 -8.85
CA GLU A 16 12.84 -8.97 -9.68
C GLU A 16 13.87 -7.88 -9.35
N GLY A 17 14.11 -7.62 -8.05
CA GLY A 17 15.12 -6.65 -7.61
C GLY A 17 16.54 -7.04 -8.02
N LEU A 18 16.91 -8.32 -7.91
CA LEU A 18 18.21 -8.82 -8.37
C LEU A 18 18.36 -8.68 -9.89
N GLN A 19 17.33 -8.98 -10.66
CA GLN A 19 17.34 -8.78 -12.10
C GLN A 19 17.57 -7.31 -12.48
N LEU A 20 16.80 -6.39 -11.91
CA LEU A 20 16.96 -4.95 -12.15
C LEU A 20 18.36 -4.45 -11.75
N LYS A 21 18.88 -4.90 -10.61
CA LYS A 21 20.24 -4.63 -10.18
C LYS A 21 21.27 -5.07 -11.22
N ASN A 22 21.15 -6.29 -11.75
CA ASN A 22 22.06 -6.86 -12.74
C ASN A 22 21.99 -6.11 -14.09
N GLU A 23 20.78 -5.72 -14.51
CA GLU A 23 20.59 -4.89 -15.71
C GLU A 23 21.28 -3.52 -15.54
N LEU A 24 21.20 -2.89 -14.37
CA LEU A 24 21.88 -1.63 -14.08
C LEU A 24 23.40 -1.84 -13.99
N ALA A 25 23.87 -2.87 -13.31
CA ALA A 25 25.29 -3.20 -13.18
C ALA A 25 25.97 -3.42 -14.53
N SER A 26 25.24 -3.89 -15.55
CA SER A 26 25.76 -4.03 -16.90
C SER A 26 26.05 -2.67 -17.59
N LYS A 27 25.50 -1.57 -17.08
CA LYS A 27 25.59 -0.21 -17.67
C LYS A 27 26.52 0.71 -16.91
N VAL A 28 26.89 0.37 -15.68
CA VAL A 28 27.72 1.22 -14.80
C VAL A 28 28.83 0.39 -14.16
N THR A 29 29.97 1.06 -13.89
CA THR A 29 31.07 0.45 -13.13
C THR A 29 31.25 1.24 -11.85
N ILE A 30 31.18 0.53 -10.71
CA ILE A 30 31.36 1.12 -9.39
C ILE A 30 32.67 0.59 -8.81
N ALA A 31 33.62 1.48 -8.54
CA ALA A 31 34.86 1.12 -7.88
C ALA A 31 34.55 0.77 -6.41
N ASN A 32 35.09 -0.36 -5.92
CA ASN A 32 34.84 -0.83 -4.55
C ASN A 32 33.34 -0.97 -4.20
N ALA A 33 32.56 -1.53 -5.15
CA ALA A 33 31.13 -1.72 -4.96
C ALA A 33 30.85 -2.51 -3.68
N PRO A 34 29.88 -2.06 -2.85
CA PRO A 34 29.49 -2.77 -1.65
C PRO A 34 28.76 -4.09 -1.96
N ASP A 35 28.62 -4.93 -0.96
CA ASP A 35 27.98 -6.25 -1.06
C ASP A 35 26.55 -6.17 -1.64
N GLU A 36 25.80 -5.15 -1.28
CA GLU A 36 24.47 -4.86 -1.80
C GLU A 36 24.43 -4.71 -3.34
N CYS A 37 25.51 -4.24 -3.93
CA CYS A 37 25.65 -4.11 -5.39
C CYS A 37 26.16 -5.40 -6.04
N LEU A 38 26.95 -6.20 -5.33
CA LEU A 38 27.66 -7.36 -5.89
C LEU A 38 26.90 -8.68 -5.72
N TRP A 39 26.17 -8.84 -4.62
CA TRP A 39 25.53 -10.11 -4.31
C TRP A 39 24.47 -10.49 -5.34
N ASP A 40 24.53 -11.72 -5.85
CA ASP A 40 23.65 -12.27 -6.89
C ASP A 40 23.39 -13.77 -6.64
N GLY A 41 22.79 -14.07 -5.50
CA GLY A 41 22.50 -15.43 -5.08
C GLY A 41 21.16 -15.95 -5.57
N ASN A 42 21.04 -17.28 -5.60
CA ASN A 42 19.81 -17.99 -5.91
C ASN A 42 18.87 -18.08 -4.70
N GLU A 43 17.63 -18.54 -4.92
CA GLU A 43 16.60 -18.62 -3.88
C GLU A 43 17.00 -19.45 -2.66
N ASP A 44 17.74 -20.54 -2.86
CA ASP A 44 18.26 -21.41 -1.80
C ASP A 44 19.32 -20.73 -0.92
N GLU A 45 19.94 -19.65 -1.39
CA GLU A 45 20.91 -18.85 -0.66
C GLU A 45 20.26 -17.70 0.14
N PHE A 46 18.97 -17.35 -0.12
CA PHE A 46 18.32 -16.19 0.49
C PHE A 46 18.26 -16.27 2.02
N GLU A 47 18.01 -17.45 2.57
CA GLU A 47 17.92 -17.62 4.02
C GLU A 47 19.30 -17.44 4.68
N GLU A 48 20.37 -17.97 4.07
CA GLU A 48 21.73 -17.76 4.59
C GLU A 48 22.15 -16.30 4.46
N LYS A 49 21.87 -15.68 3.32
CA LYS A 49 22.13 -14.24 3.11
C LYS A 49 21.41 -13.37 4.13
N SER A 50 20.19 -13.69 4.50
CA SER A 50 19.39 -12.93 5.45
C SER A 50 20.07 -12.78 6.82
N LYS A 51 20.91 -13.74 7.23
CA LYS A 51 21.67 -13.71 8.49
C LYS A 51 22.75 -12.63 8.51
N THR A 52 23.25 -12.24 7.33
CA THR A 52 24.34 -11.26 7.17
C THR A 52 23.87 -9.85 6.82
N VAL A 53 22.63 -9.69 6.37
CA VAL A 53 22.05 -8.39 5.95
C VAL A 53 20.96 -7.88 6.90
N GLY A 54 20.63 -8.60 7.95
CA GLY A 54 19.60 -8.22 8.91
C GLY A 54 20.00 -7.00 9.75
N VAL A 55 19.01 -6.42 10.44
CA VAL A 55 19.16 -5.23 11.29
C VAL A 55 20.34 -5.35 12.26
N LEU A 56 20.56 -6.56 12.83
CA LEU A 56 21.60 -6.81 13.83
C LEU A 56 23.02 -6.92 13.26
N ARG A 57 23.24 -6.79 11.95
CA ARG A 57 24.58 -6.81 11.34
C ARG A 57 25.47 -5.64 11.82
N THR A 58 24.85 -4.52 12.18
CA THR A 58 25.54 -3.35 12.74
C THR A 58 25.62 -3.48 14.26
N SER A 59 26.80 -3.69 14.80
CA SER A 59 27.04 -3.93 16.24
C SER A 59 26.82 -2.67 17.09
N ASN A 60 27.20 -1.49 16.59
CA ASN A 60 26.96 -0.23 17.27
C ASN A 60 25.46 0.11 17.25
N GLU A 61 24.88 0.23 18.43
CA GLU A 61 23.42 0.40 18.60
C GLU A 61 22.91 1.75 18.11
N ASP A 62 23.67 2.82 18.30
CA ASP A 62 23.30 4.16 17.85
C ASP A 62 23.29 4.24 16.31
N ILE A 63 24.35 3.74 15.68
CA ILE A 63 24.46 3.67 14.22
C ILE A 63 23.33 2.78 13.65
N ARG A 64 23.10 1.62 14.26
CA ARG A 64 22.03 0.71 13.85
C ARG A 64 20.66 1.36 13.92
N SER A 65 20.35 2.00 15.05
CA SER A 65 19.06 2.65 15.28
C SER A 65 18.80 3.79 14.29
N LEU A 66 19.81 4.62 14.03
CA LEU A 66 19.71 5.70 13.05
C LEU A 66 19.57 5.18 11.62
N LYS A 67 20.34 4.16 11.24
CA LYS A 67 20.16 3.51 9.90
C LYS A 67 18.74 2.99 9.71
N GLU A 68 18.20 2.31 10.72
CA GLU A 68 16.83 1.79 10.64
C GLU A 68 15.78 2.91 10.61
N LEU A 69 15.99 4.00 11.36
CA LEU A 69 15.10 5.16 11.33
C LEU A 69 15.02 5.77 9.93
N VAL A 70 16.17 5.99 9.27
CA VAL A 70 16.21 6.44 7.88
C VAL A 70 15.53 5.43 6.94
N HIS A 71 15.84 4.15 7.09
CA HIS A 71 15.27 3.09 6.26
C HIS A 71 13.73 3.02 6.38
N TYR A 72 13.19 3.12 7.59
CA TYR A 72 11.74 3.19 7.79
C TYR A 72 11.13 4.48 7.23
N GLY A 73 11.83 5.62 7.35
CA GLY A 73 11.42 6.87 6.72
C GLY A 73 11.33 6.76 5.19
N LEU A 74 12.31 6.11 4.56
CA LEU A 74 12.29 5.85 3.12
C LEU A 74 11.16 4.91 2.70
N LYS A 75 10.82 3.89 3.51
CA LYS A 75 9.67 3.03 3.24
C LYS A 75 8.34 3.80 3.26
N GLY A 76 8.16 4.68 4.24
CA GLY A 76 6.98 5.55 4.30
C GLY A 76 6.92 6.52 3.12
N MET A 77 8.05 7.15 2.79
CA MET A 77 8.18 8.04 1.64
C MET A 77 7.82 7.31 0.32
N ALA A 78 8.32 6.08 0.13
CA ALA A 78 8.03 5.27 -1.05
C ALA A 78 6.53 5.01 -1.22
N ALA A 79 5.80 4.75 -0.14
CA ALA A 79 4.35 4.55 -0.20
C ALA A 79 3.60 5.80 -0.68
N TYR A 80 3.95 6.99 -0.16
CA TYR A 80 3.35 8.25 -0.62
C TYR A 80 3.68 8.58 -2.07
N VAL A 81 4.93 8.35 -2.46
CA VAL A 81 5.40 8.61 -3.83
C VAL A 81 4.74 7.67 -4.82
N GLU A 82 4.52 6.40 -4.47
CA GLU A 82 3.81 5.44 -5.32
C GLU A 82 2.36 5.88 -5.59
N HIS A 83 1.62 6.29 -4.56
CA HIS A 83 0.25 6.79 -4.74
C HIS A 83 0.21 8.06 -5.60
N ALA A 84 1.18 8.98 -5.44
CA ALA A 84 1.29 10.17 -6.29
C ALA A 84 1.64 9.78 -7.74
N HIS A 85 2.56 8.83 -7.95
CA HIS A 85 2.93 8.31 -9.26
C HIS A 85 1.72 7.68 -9.99
N ASN A 86 0.89 6.92 -9.30
CA ASN A 86 -0.34 6.35 -9.86
C ASN A 86 -1.32 7.40 -10.40
N LEU A 87 -1.20 8.64 -9.90
CA LEU A 87 -1.95 9.81 -10.36
C LEU A 87 -1.19 10.68 -11.38
N GLY A 88 0.01 10.25 -11.81
CA GLY A 88 0.84 10.96 -12.78
C GLY A 88 1.71 12.08 -12.19
N TYR A 89 1.91 12.08 -10.88
CA TYR A 89 2.74 13.07 -10.19
C TYR A 89 4.07 12.48 -9.74
N GLU A 90 5.17 13.04 -10.24
CA GLU A 90 6.54 12.61 -9.93
C GLU A 90 7.42 13.79 -9.50
N SER A 91 8.44 13.50 -8.70
CA SER A 91 9.49 14.45 -8.33
C SER A 91 10.87 13.79 -8.45
N PRO A 92 11.66 14.16 -9.48
CA PRO A 92 13.03 13.66 -9.61
C PRO A 92 13.91 13.95 -8.40
N GLU A 93 13.67 15.05 -7.69
CA GLU A 93 14.42 15.43 -6.48
C GLU A 93 14.17 14.42 -5.35
N ILE A 94 12.93 14.00 -5.13
CA ILE A 94 12.59 13.00 -4.11
C ILE A 94 13.22 11.66 -4.48
N PHE A 95 13.12 11.23 -5.73
CA PHE A 95 13.75 9.98 -6.18
C PHE A 95 15.28 10.00 -6.02
N ALA A 96 15.92 11.10 -6.38
CA ALA A 96 17.38 11.28 -6.22
C ALA A 96 17.77 11.20 -4.73
N PHE A 97 17.01 11.85 -3.85
CA PHE A 97 17.25 11.75 -2.41
C PHE A 97 17.09 10.32 -1.90
N MET A 98 16.03 9.60 -2.29
CA MET A 98 15.81 8.20 -1.86
C MET A 98 16.99 7.32 -2.27
N GLN A 99 17.51 7.47 -3.49
CA GLN A 99 18.66 6.72 -3.97
C GLN A 99 19.94 7.10 -3.21
N HIS A 100 20.16 8.39 -2.96
CA HIS A 100 21.29 8.87 -2.15
C HIS A 100 21.24 8.29 -0.74
N ALA A 101 20.11 8.39 -0.06
CA ALA A 101 19.96 7.89 1.30
C ALA A 101 20.18 6.37 1.39
N LEU A 102 19.66 5.59 0.43
CA LEU A 102 19.94 4.15 0.35
C LEU A 102 21.44 3.86 0.16
N SER A 103 22.14 4.66 -0.66
CA SER A 103 23.58 4.53 -0.84
C SER A 103 24.35 4.82 0.46
N GLU A 104 23.99 5.87 1.18
CA GLU A 104 24.61 6.21 2.47
C GLU A 104 24.42 5.09 3.52
N LEU A 105 23.25 4.42 3.53
CA LEU A 105 22.99 3.31 4.45
C LEU A 105 23.91 2.09 4.20
N THR A 106 24.52 1.95 3.00
CA THR A 106 25.47 0.85 2.72
C THR A 106 26.86 1.10 3.29
N ARG A 107 27.20 2.34 3.63
CA ARG A 107 28.52 2.72 4.15
C ARG A 107 28.77 2.07 5.52
N ASN A 108 29.98 1.52 5.70
CA ASN A 108 30.45 0.96 6.95
C ASN A 108 31.15 2.00 7.85
N ASP A 109 31.59 3.10 7.26
CA ASP A 109 32.34 4.19 7.91
C ASP A 109 31.47 5.41 8.28
N ILE A 110 30.16 5.33 8.05
CA ILE A 110 29.23 6.41 8.34
C ILE A 110 29.17 6.70 9.86
N THR A 111 29.27 7.97 10.21
CA THR A 111 29.28 8.43 11.60
C THR A 111 27.85 8.68 12.12
N VAL A 112 27.73 8.81 13.44
CA VAL A 112 26.45 9.17 14.10
C VAL A 112 25.98 10.55 13.63
N GLU A 113 26.88 11.51 13.51
CA GLU A 113 26.59 12.88 13.07
C GLU A 113 26.06 12.91 11.64
N GLU A 114 26.67 12.15 10.72
CA GLU A 114 26.20 12.01 9.34
C GLU A 114 24.82 11.39 9.29
N LEU A 115 24.55 10.36 10.10
CA LEU A 115 23.24 9.70 10.17
C LEU A 115 22.16 10.59 10.79
N VAL A 116 22.48 11.41 11.77
CA VAL A 116 21.56 12.42 12.31
C VAL A 116 21.17 13.42 11.22
N GLN A 117 22.15 13.93 10.48
CA GLN A 117 21.88 14.81 9.34
C GLN A 117 21.01 14.14 8.27
N LEU A 118 21.33 12.91 7.89
CA LEU A 118 20.57 12.13 6.93
C LEU A 118 19.12 11.87 7.41
N THR A 119 18.95 11.66 8.71
CA THR A 119 17.60 11.51 9.32
C THR A 119 16.76 12.79 9.17
N LEU A 120 17.36 13.96 9.42
CA LEU A 120 16.68 15.25 9.26
C LEU A 120 16.33 15.51 7.78
N GLU A 121 17.23 15.18 6.86
CA GLU A 121 16.99 15.27 5.41
C GLU A 121 15.88 14.30 4.96
N THR A 122 15.85 13.10 5.52
CA THR A 122 14.77 12.13 5.29
C THR A 122 13.42 12.71 5.72
N GLY A 123 13.36 13.37 6.87
CA GLY A 123 12.16 14.07 7.32
C GLY A 123 11.73 15.20 6.38
N LYS A 124 12.68 16.01 5.91
CA LYS A 124 12.42 17.10 4.96
C LYS A 124 11.86 16.58 3.63
N HIS A 125 12.47 15.57 3.04
CA HIS A 125 12.00 14.97 1.79
C HIS A 125 10.71 14.17 2.00
N GLY A 126 10.50 13.60 3.19
CA GLY A 126 9.22 13.00 3.58
C GLY A 126 8.08 14.00 3.56
N ALA A 127 8.29 15.21 4.13
CA ALA A 127 7.32 16.30 4.06
C ALA A 127 7.02 16.72 2.60
N SER A 128 8.06 16.76 1.74
CA SER A 128 7.88 17.04 0.31
C SER A 128 7.06 15.94 -0.40
N ALA A 129 7.28 14.67 -0.07
CA ALA A 129 6.53 13.55 -0.64
C ALA A 129 5.05 13.61 -0.20
N MET A 130 4.78 13.96 1.06
CA MET A 130 3.41 14.15 1.55
C MET A 130 2.70 15.31 0.84
N ALA A 131 3.39 16.45 0.67
CA ALA A 131 2.85 17.59 -0.08
C ALA A 131 2.60 17.26 -1.55
N GLN A 132 3.44 16.43 -2.17
CA GLN A 132 3.22 15.94 -3.53
C GLN A 132 1.98 15.05 -3.62
N LEU A 133 1.79 14.14 -2.68
CA LEU A 133 0.60 13.29 -2.64
C LEU A 133 -0.67 14.09 -2.38
N ASP A 134 -0.63 15.05 -1.45
CA ASP A 134 -1.76 15.96 -1.22
C ASP A 134 -2.14 16.71 -2.50
N LYS A 135 -1.16 17.28 -3.19
CA LYS A 135 -1.37 17.93 -4.50
C LYS A 135 -1.96 16.96 -5.54
N ALA A 136 -1.47 15.74 -5.61
CA ALA A 136 -1.97 14.73 -6.54
C ALA A 136 -3.44 14.40 -6.24
N ASN A 137 -3.77 14.11 -4.99
CA ASN A 137 -5.12 13.78 -4.57
C ASN A 137 -6.08 14.96 -4.76
N THR A 138 -5.72 16.16 -4.32
CA THR A 138 -6.60 17.34 -4.40
C THR A 138 -6.79 17.81 -5.84
N SER A 139 -5.78 17.68 -6.70
CA SER A 139 -5.90 18.00 -8.13
C SER A 139 -6.78 16.97 -8.87
N SER A 140 -6.73 15.69 -8.49
CA SER A 140 -7.50 14.62 -9.14
C SER A 140 -8.93 14.54 -8.61
N TYR A 141 -9.12 14.69 -7.30
CA TYR A 141 -10.40 14.40 -6.64
C TYR A 141 -11.09 15.62 -6.04
N GLY A 142 -10.47 16.79 -6.10
CA GLY A 142 -10.93 18.04 -5.45
C GLY A 142 -10.47 18.12 -4.00
N ASN A 143 -10.62 19.31 -3.40
CA ASN A 143 -10.31 19.48 -1.98
C ASN A 143 -11.30 18.72 -1.12
N PRO A 144 -10.87 18.08 -0.02
CA PRO A 144 -11.76 17.45 0.93
C PRO A 144 -12.82 18.43 1.46
N GLU A 145 -14.04 17.94 1.61
CA GLU A 145 -15.19 18.72 2.10
C GLU A 145 -15.76 18.05 3.34
N ILE A 146 -16.32 18.85 4.24
CA ILE A 146 -17.11 18.33 5.37
C ILE A 146 -18.22 17.46 4.79
N SER A 147 -18.21 16.19 5.14
CA SER A 147 -19.10 15.18 4.58
C SER A 147 -19.67 14.29 5.67
N GLU A 148 -20.92 13.93 5.48
CA GLU A 148 -21.60 12.92 6.27
C GLU A 148 -21.43 11.56 5.58
N VAL A 149 -20.88 10.58 6.29
CA VAL A 149 -20.60 9.23 5.78
C VAL A 149 -21.50 8.24 6.50
N ASN A 150 -22.27 7.48 5.74
CA ASN A 150 -23.14 6.44 6.26
C ASN A 150 -22.33 5.25 6.80
N LEU A 151 -22.71 4.73 7.96
CA LEU A 151 -22.12 3.54 8.59
C LEU A 151 -22.99 2.28 8.44
N GLY A 152 -24.24 2.46 7.99
CA GLY A 152 -25.14 1.35 7.71
C GLY A 152 -24.92 0.71 6.34
N VAL A 153 -25.71 -0.30 6.02
CA VAL A 153 -25.66 -1.05 4.76
C VAL A 153 -26.92 -0.84 3.94
N ARG A 154 -26.82 -1.11 2.63
CA ARG A 154 -27.95 -1.15 1.69
C ARG A 154 -28.28 -2.61 1.32
N ASN A 155 -29.32 -2.79 0.51
CA ASN A 155 -29.83 -4.12 0.13
C ASN A 155 -29.18 -4.69 -1.14
N ASN A 156 -28.14 -4.06 -1.66
CA ASN A 156 -27.40 -4.56 -2.83
C ASN A 156 -26.21 -5.42 -2.39
N PRO A 157 -25.75 -6.36 -3.23
CA PRO A 157 -24.44 -6.97 -3.03
C PRO A 157 -23.36 -5.88 -2.91
N GLY A 158 -22.34 -6.13 -2.10
CA GLY A 158 -21.30 -5.14 -1.82
C GLY A 158 -19.89 -5.62 -2.09
N ILE A 159 -18.99 -4.70 -2.39
CA ILE A 159 -17.53 -4.87 -2.33
C ILE A 159 -17.00 -3.99 -1.22
N LEU A 160 -16.17 -4.57 -0.36
CA LEU A 160 -15.45 -3.85 0.69
C LEU A 160 -14.04 -3.54 0.20
N ILE A 161 -13.64 -2.26 0.23
CA ILE A 161 -12.28 -1.85 -0.12
C ILE A 161 -11.57 -1.27 1.09
N SER A 162 -10.35 -1.72 1.35
CA SER A 162 -9.51 -1.29 2.46
C SER A 162 -8.10 -0.96 1.99
N GLY A 163 -7.43 -0.06 2.68
CA GLY A 163 -6.11 0.45 2.35
C GLY A 163 -6.10 1.95 2.12
N HIS A 164 -5.26 2.45 1.20
CA HIS A 164 -5.02 3.88 1.03
C HIS A 164 -5.04 4.36 -0.42
N ASP A 165 -5.06 3.46 -1.42
CA ASP A 165 -4.96 3.83 -2.83
C ASP A 165 -6.29 4.36 -3.37
N LEU A 166 -6.40 5.68 -3.53
CA LEU A 166 -7.59 6.33 -4.06
C LEU A 166 -7.78 6.08 -5.57
N LYS A 167 -6.69 5.80 -6.31
CA LYS A 167 -6.79 5.47 -7.73
C LYS A 167 -7.41 4.09 -7.92
N ASP A 168 -7.09 3.12 -7.07
CA ASP A 168 -7.76 1.81 -7.07
C ASP A 168 -9.25 1.94 -6.77
N LEU A 169 -9.61 2.80 -5.80
CA LEU A 169 -11.02 3.06 -5.50
C LEU A 169 -11.73 3.74 -6.68
N GLU A 170 -11.13 4.74 -7.31
CA GLU A 170 -11.70 5.40 -8.49
C GLU A 170 -11.99 4.40 -9.60
N GLU A 171 -11.00 3.59 -9.99
CA GLU A 171 -11.14 2.58 -11.04
C GLU A 171 -12.17 1.50 -10.69
N LEU A 172 -12.29 1.14 -9.41
CA LEU A 172 -13.34 0.24 -8.93
C LEU A 172 -14.73 0.88 -9.06
N LEU A 173 -14.87 2.15 -8.67
CA LEU A 173 -16.13 2.90 -8.79
C LEU A 173 -16.56 3.04 -10.23
N GLU A 174 -15.64 3.36 -11.15
CA GLU A 174 -15.93 3.45 -12.58
C GLU A 174 -16.43 2.11 -13.14
N GLN A 175 -15.79 0.99 -12.80
CA GLN A 175 -16.15 -0.33 -13.31
C GLN A 175 -17.40 -0.93 -12.67
N THR A 176 -17.82 -0.43 -11.52
CA THR A 176 -19.03 -0.89 -10.82
C THR A 176 -20.23 0.00 -11.05
N GLU A 177 -20.09 1.14 -11.73
CA GLU A 177 -21.21 2.04 -12.02
C GLU A 177 -22.29 1.34 -12.84
N GLY A 178 -23.54 1.43 -12.41
CA GLY A 178 -24.68 0.80 -13.06
C GLY A 178 -24.78 -0.73 -12.94
N THR A 179 -23.88 -1.38 -12.21
CA THR A 179 -23.87 -2.85 -12.05
C THR A 179 -24.81 -3.37 -10.97
N GLY A 180 -25.38 -2.50 -10.12
CA GLY A 180 -26.19 -2.88 -8.96
C GLY A 180 -25.37 -3.34 -7.75
N ILE A 181 -24.07 -3.07 -7.72
CA ILE A 181 -23.16 -3.37 -6.60
C ILE A 181 -22.90 -2.08 -5.83
N ASP A 182 -22.97 -2.14 -4.51
CA ASP A 182 -22.54 -1.05 -3.63
C ASP A 182 -21.08 -1.21 -3.20
N ILE A 183 -20.36 -0.10 -3.11
CA ILE A 183 -18.97 -0.06 -2.65
C ILE A 183 -18.95 0.51 -1.24
N TYR A 184 -18.23 -0.18 -0.35
CA TYR A 184 -18.00 0.24 1.02
C TYR A 184 -16.51 0.38 1.28
N THR A 185 -16.12 1.48 1.92
CA THR A 185 -14.75 1.61 2.44
C THR A 185 -14.65 0.95 3.81
N HIS A 186 -13.43 0.63 4.23
CA HIS A 186 -13.12 0.14 5.57
C HIS A 186 -11.93 0.87 6.15
N SER A 187 -11.99 1.18 7.46
CA SER A 187 -10.89 1.73 8.23
C SER A 187 -10.28 3.00 7.60
N GLU A 188 -9.00 2.98 7.27
CA GLU A 188 -8.24 4.13 6.79
C GLU A 188 -8.59 4.58 5.37
N MET A 189 -9.46 3.87 4.66
CA MET A 189 -10.05 4.33 3.40
C MET A 189 -11.24 5.29 3.61
N LEU A 190 -11.72 5.47 4.85
CA LEU A 190 -12.81 6.40 5.19
C LEU A 190 -12.63 7.82 4.60
N PRO A 191 -11.43 8.43 4.57
CA PRO A 191 -11.24 9.76 4.00
C PRO A 191 -11.60 9.90 2.52
N ALA A 192 -11.70 8.80 1.77
CA ALA A 192 -12.14 8.83 0.37
C ALA A 192 -13.52 9.49 0.19
N HIS A 193 -14.40 9.35 1.18
CA HIS A 193 -15.73 9.98 1.17
C HIS A 193 -15.73 11.50 1.28
N TYR A 194 -14.59 12.11 1.56
CA TYR A 194 -14.47 13.57 1.68
C TYR A 194 -14.15 14.25 0.35
N TYR A 195 -13.67 13.50 -0.64
CA TYR A 195 -13.27 14.01 -1.94
C TYR A 195 -14.48 14.13 -2.90
N PRO A 196 -14.75 15.35 -3.46
CA PRO A 196 -15.91 15.58 -4.33
C PRO A 196 -16.03 14.62 -5.50
N GLN A 197 -14.91 14.30 -6.16
CA GLN A 197 -14.91 13.43 -7.34
C GLN A 197 -15.14 11.95 -7.02
N LEU A 198 -14.92 11.52 -5.78
CA LEU A 198 -15.22 10.14 -5.35
C LEU A 198 -16.65 10.05 -4.79
N LYS A 199 -17.06 10.98 -3.94
CA LYS A 199 -18.42 10.96 -3.35
C LYS A 199 -19.55 11.22 -4.34
N LYS A 200 -19.26 11.65 -5.58
CA LYS A 200 -20.27 11.77 -6.64
C LYS A 200 -20.87 10.43 -7.04
N TYR A 201 -20.15 9.33 -6.87
CA TYR A 201 -20.64 8.00 -7.20
C TYR A 201 -21.67 7.53 -6.17
N LYS A 202 -22.92 7.45 -6.58
CA LYS A 202 -24.04 7.14 -5.69
C LYS A 202 -23.97 5.75 -5.06
N HIS A 203 -23.25 4.82 -5.68
CA HIS A 203 -23.04 3.46 -5.20
C HIS A 203 -21.80 3.35 -4.27
N LEU A 204 -21.06 4.42 -4.02
CA LEU A 204 -20.17 4.54 -2.86
C LEU A 204 -21.06 4.71 -1.61
N ALA A 205 -21.41 3.59 -1.01
CA ALA A 205 -22.55 3.50 -0.08
C ALA A 205 -22.24 4.01 1.33
N GLY A 206 -20.99 3.89 1.77
CA GLY A 206 -20.58 4.30 3.10
C GLY A 206 -19.31 3.60 3.57
N ASN A 207 -19.01 3.74 4.85
CA ASN A 207 -17.90 3.05 5.49
C ASN A 207 -18.44 1.89 6.34
N TYR A 208 -17.92 0.70 6.14
CA TYR A 208 -18.30 -0.50 6.87
C TYR A 208 -17.27 -0.85 7.92
N GLY A 209 -17.71 -1.03 9.15
CA GLY A 209 -16.83 -1.39 10.25
C GLY A 209 -15.98 -0.23 10.77
N ASN A 210 -14.96 -0.56 11.51
CA ASN A 210 -14.22 0.32 12.37
C ASN A 210 -12.70 0.31 12.01
N ALA A 211 -11.84 0.22 13.03
CA ALA A 211 -10.39 0.20 12.85
C ALA A 211 -9.88 -1.17 12.36
N TRP A 212 -8.73 -1.17 11.67
CA TRP A 212 -8.12 -2.34 11.03
C TRP A 212 -7.99 -3.58 11.94
N TRP A 213 -7.78 -3.40 13.24
CA TRP A 213 -7.63 -4.54 14.18
C TRP A 213 -8.93 -5.29 14.46
N LYS A 214 -10.09 -4.75 14.02
CA LYS A 214 -11.40 -5.41 14.12
C LYS A 214 -11.77 -6.26 12.91
N GLN A 215 -10.93 -6.31 11.87
CA GLN A 215 -11.18 -7.02 10.62
C GLN A 215 -11.65 -8.47 10.83
N LYS A 216 -11.06 -9.18 11.79
CA LYS A 216 -11.38 -10.61 12.03
C LYS A 216 -12.82 -10.86 12.48
N GLU A 217 -13.46 -9.90 13.07
CA GLU A 217 -14.84 -9.95 13.52
C GLU A 217 -15.78 -9.34 12.47
N GLU A 218 -15.44 -8.20 11.94
CA GLU A 218 -16.28 -7.41 11.05
C GLU A 218 -16.43 -8.05 9.66
N PHE A 219 -15.36 -8.63 9.11
CA PHE A 219 -15.40 -9.25 7.78
C PHE A 219 -16.21 -10.54 7.71
N GLU A 220 -16.48 -11.20 8.84
CA GLU A 220 -17.40 -12.33 8.90
C GLU A 220 -18.84 -11.92 8.48
N SER A 221 -19.24 -10.68 8.82
CA SER A 221 -20.57 -10.13 8.54
C SER A 221 -20.67 -9.43 7.18
N PHE A 222 -19.54 -9.15 6.51
CA PHE A 222 -19.52 -8.60 5.16
C PHE A 222 -19.58 -9.74 4.15
N ASN A 223 -20.76 -10.03 3.62
CA ASN A 223 -20.98 -11.20 2.76
C ASN A 223 -20.31 -11.11 1.39
N GLY A 224 -19.92 -9.93 0.94
CA GLY A 224 -19.25 -9.67 -0.34
C GLY A 224 -17.75 -9.89 -0.33
N PRO A 225 -17.09 -9.75 -1.48
CA PRO A 225 -15.63 -9.79 -1.58
C PRO A 225 -14.99 -8.56 -0.95
N ILE A 226 -13.73 -8.72 -0.50
CA ILE A 226 -12.93 -7.75 0.23
C ILE A 226 -11.66 -7.49 -0.57
N LEU A 227 -11.42 -6.24 -0.97
CA LEU A 227 -10.25 -5.81 -1.70
C LEU A 227 -9.28 -5.05 -0.79
N PHE A 228 -8.06 -5.54 -0.67
CA PHE A 228 -6.95 -4.80 -0.05
C PHE A 228 -6.07 -4.16 -1.11
N THR A 229 -5.89 -2.85 -1.02
CA THR A 229 -5.05 -2.06 -1.95
C THR A 229 -3.68 -1.74 -1.36
N SER A 230 -3.56 -1.74 -0.04
CA SER A 230 -2.32 -1.50 0.69
C SER A 230 -2.40 -2.15 2.09
N ASN A 231 -1.62 -1.67 3.07
CA ASN A 231 -1.81 -2.04 4.47
C ASN A 231 -3.18 -1.48 4.98
N CYS A 232 -3.77 -1.82 6.10
CA CYS A 232 -3.32 -2.81 7.09
C CYS A 232 -4.06 -4.13 6.87
N ILE A 233 -3.35 -5.18 6.54
CA ILE A 233 -3.93 -6.51 6.44
C ILE A 233 -3.76 -7.22 7.79
N VAL A 234 -4.85 -7.75 8.33
CA VAL A 234 -4.82 -8.70 9.44
C VAL A 234 -5.04 -10.09 8.87
N PRO A 235 -4.03 -10.99 8.87
CA PRO A 235 -4.21 -12.33 8.34
C PRO A 235 -5.42 -13.03 8.96
N PRO A 236 -6.32 -13.60 8.15
CA PRO A 236 -7.52 -14.24 8.63
C PRO A 236 -7.21 -15.48 9.48
N ARG A 237 -8.11 -15.82 10.40
CA ARG A 237 -8.04 -17.10 11.12
C ARG A 237 -8.18 -18.27 10.14
N ALA A 238 -7.67 -19.44 10.51
CA ALA A 238 -7.72 -20.63 9.64
C ALA A 238 -9.17 -21.00 9.22
N ASN A 239 -10.14 -20.77 10.10
CA ASN A 239 -11.55 -21.04 9.91
C ASN A 239 -12.39 -19.80 9.54
N ALA A 240 -11.78 -18.69 9.13
CA ALA A 240 -12.52 -17.49 8.75
C ALA A 240 -13.38 -17.76 7.50
N SER A 241 -14.66 -17.37 7.54
CA SER A 241 -15.62 -17.60 6.45
C SER A 241 -15.34 -16.74 5.21
N TYR A 242 -14.58 -15.65 5.38
CA TYR A 242 -14.30 -14.68 4.32
C TYR A 242 -12.98 -14.94 3.57
N LYS A 243 -12.22 -15.98 3.88
CA LYS A 243 -10.89 -16.25 3.26
C LYS A 243 -10.95 -16.29 1.73
N ASP A 244 -11.90 -17.01 1.18
CA ASP A 244 -12.06 -17.20 -0.27
C ASP A 244 -12.63 -15.97 -0.98
N ARG A 245 -12.98 -14.92 -0.22
CA ARG A 245 -13.50 -13.64 -0.72
C ARG A 245 -12.47 -12.52 -0.68
N ILE A 246 -11.21 -12.82 -0.29
CA ILE A 246 -10.14 -11.83 -0.22
C ILE A 246 -9.49 -11.65 -1.59
N TYR A 247 -9.44 -10.41 -2.03
CA TYR A 247 -8.72 -9.92 -3.19
C TYR A 247 -7.62 -8.96 -2.73
N ILE A 248 -6.49 -9.01 -3.40
CA ILE A 248 -5.34 -8.16 -3.11
C ILE A 248 -4.77 -7.57 -4.40
N THR A 249 -4.14 -6.43 -4.30
CA THR A 249 -3.42 -5.79 -5.42
C THR A 249 -2.19 -5.06 -4.90
N GLY A 250 -1.34 -4.53 -5.79
CA GLY A 250 -0.17 -3.77 -5.40
C GLY A 250 0.88 -4.57 -4.64
N ALA A 251 1.39 -3.96 -3.60
CA ALA A 251 2.37 -4.57 -2.71
C ALA A 251 1.75 -5.58 -1.71
N CYS A 252 0.43 -5.77 -1.75
CA CYS A 252 -0.27 -6.71 -0.88
C CYS A 252 0.10 -8.16 -1.21
N GLY A 253 0.21 -8.98 -0.18
CA GLY A 253 0.47 -10.41 -0.31
C GLY A 253 -0.21 -11.19 0.82
N LEU A 254 -1.05 -12.14 0.45
CA LEU A 254 -1.70 -13.04 1.38
C LEU A 254 -1.88 -14.39 0.69
N GLU A 255 -1.36 -15.45 1.29
CA GLU A 255 -1.45 -16.80 0.73
C GLU A 255 -2.91 -17.23 0.54
N GLY A 256 -3.25 -17.67 -0.65
CA GLY A 256 -4.59 -18.08 -1.04
C GLY A 256 -5.55 -16.95 -1.44
N ALA A 257 -5.15 -15.68 -1.35
CA ALA A 257 -5.97 -14.58 -1.84
C ALA A 257 -5.90 -14.42 -3.37
N HIS A 258 -6.95 -13.86 -3.95
CA HIS A 258 -7.00 -13.56 -5.39
C HIS A 258 -6.19 -12.30 -5.70
N TYR A 259 -5.15 -12.41 -6.52
CA TYR A 259 -4.32 -11.26 -6.90
C TYR A 259 -4.89 -10.57 -8.15
N ILE A 260 -5.10 -9.26 -8.06
CA ILE A 260 -5.46 -8.38 -9.18
C ILE A 260 -4.17 -7.74 -9.69
N PRO A 261 -3.79 -7.98 -10.96
CA PRO A 261 -2.57 -7.44 -11.55
C PRO A 261 -2.53 -5.92 -11.56
N GLU A 262 -1.31 -5.37 -11.51
CA GLU A 262 -1.05 -3.95 -11.62
C GLU A 262 -1.47 -3.37 -12.97
N ARG A 263 -1.63 -2.03 -12.99
CA ARG A 263 -1.82 -1.26 -14.22
C ARG A 263 -0.70 -1.54 -15.21
N LYS A 264 -1.05 -1.71 -16.45
CA LYS A 264 -0.09 -1.96 -17.51
C LYS A 264 -0.47 -1.20 -18.78
N ASP A 265 0.52 -0.60 -19.44
CA ASP A 265 0.35 0.11 -20.72
C ASP A 265 -0.74 1.20 -20.66
N GLY A 266 -0.84 1.92 -19.53
CA GLY A 266 -1.82 2.98 -19.31
C GLY A 266 -3.28 2.49 -19.14
N LYS A 267 -3.49 1.17 -19.04
CA LYS A 267 -4.82 0.60 -18.79
C LYS A 267 -5.09 0.49 -17.30
N PRO A 268 -6.34 0.72 -16.85
CA PRO A 268 -6.74 0.53 -15.46
C PRO A 268 -6.59 -0.93 -15.02
N LYS A 269 -6.60 -1.17 -13.73
CA LYS A 269 -6.70 -2.53 -13.17
C LYS A 269 -8.02 -3.16 -13.60
N ASP A 270 -8.01 -4.46 -13.82
CA ASP A 270 -9.22 -5.22 -14.19
C ASP A 270 -9.89 -5.81 -12.95
N PHE A 271 -11.00 -5.25 -12.55
CA PHE A 271 -11.82 -5.73 -11.43
C PHE A 271 -12.97 -6.66 -11.85
N SER A 272 -13.00 -7.13 -13.08
CA SER A 272 -14.11 -7.95 -13.61
C SER A 272 -14.37 -9.22 -12.79
N ALA A 273 -13.33 -9.92 -12.35
CA ALA A 273 -13.45 -11.12 -11.50
C ALA A 273 -14.03 -10.79 -10.12
N LEU A 274 -13.58 -9.69 -9.50
CA LEU A 274 -14.09 -9.17 -8.23
C LEU A 274 -15.58 -8.81 -8.33
N ILE A 275 -15.96 -8.09 -9.40
CA ILE A 275 -17.34 -7.69 -9.70
C ILE A 275 -18.23 -8.91 -9.94
N ALA A 276 -17.75 -9.88 -10.73
CA ALA A 276 -18.49 -11.13 -10.98
C ALA A 276 -18.73 -11.93 -9.69
N HIS A 277 -17.75 -11.94 -8.80
CA HIS A 277 -17.88 -12.58 -7.49
C HIS A 277 -18.93 -11.85 -6.63
N ALA A 278 -18.87 -10.53 -6.54
CA ALA A 278 -19.80 -9.72 -5.76
C ALA A 278 -21.26 -9.95 -6.18
N LYS A 279 -21.53 -10.09 -7.48
CA LYS A 279 -22.89 -10.38 -8.01
C LYS A 279 -23.50 -11.68 -7.51
N GLN A 280 -22.69 -12.61 -7.01
CA GLN A 280 -23.14 -13.90 -6.48
C GLN A 280 -23.34 -13.88 -4.96
N CYS A 281 -22.91 -12.79 -4.31
CA CYS A 281 -22.97 -12.66 -2.86
C CYS A 281 -24.30 -12.06 -2.38
N GLN A 282 -24.64 -12.35 -1.13
CA GLN A 282 -25.72 -11.66 -0.43
C GLN A 282 -25.28 -10.24 -0.02
N PRO A 283 -26.23 -9.32 0.21
CA PRO A 283 -25.91 -8.03 0.80
C PRO A 283 -25.18 -8.17 2.13
N PRO A 284 -24.33 -7.20 2.52
CA PRO A 284 -23.67 -7.21 3.82
C PRO A 284 -24.67 -7.08 4.97
N VAL A 285 -24.34 -7.68 6.10
CA VAL A 285 -25.13 -7.54 7.34
C VAL A 285 -24.65 -6.28 8.08
N ALA A 286 -25.58 -5.45 8.50
CA ALA A 286 -25.26 -4.24 9.27
C ALA A 286 -24.62 -4.60 10.61
N ILE A 287 -23.49 -4.00 10.92
CA ILE A 287 -22.79 -4.08 12.22
C ILE A 287 -22.85 -2.75 12.97
N GLU A 288 -23.00 -1.67 12.22
CA GLU A 288 -23.21 -0.31 12.73
C GLU A 288 -24.32 0.39 11.94
N ASN A 289 -24.85 1.48 12.50
CA ASN A 289 -25.87 2.30 11.87
C ASN A 289 -25.58 3.78 12.19
N GLY A 290 -26.23 4.67 11.43
CA GLY A 290 -26.06 6.10 11.58
C GLY A 290 -24.98 6.64 10.66
N THR A 291 -24.42 7.78 11.04
CA THR A 291 -23.47 8.52 10.22
C THR A 291 -22.32 9.08 11.06
N ILE A 292 -21.21 9.32 10.40
CA ILE A 292 -20.06 10.04 10.95
C ILE A 292 -19.79 11.28 10.10
N ILE A 293 -19.38 12.38 10.72
CA ILE A 293 -18.98 13.60 10.01
C ILE A 293 -17.46 13.70 10.01
N GLY A 294 -16.88 13.92 8.84
CA GLY A 294 -15.44 14.10 8.65
C GLY A 294 -15.14 15.04 7.49
N GLY A 295 -13.87 15.11 7.08
CA GLY A 295 -13.40 16.03 6.03
C GLY A 295 -12.95 17.38 6.56
N PHE A 296 -12.59 17.46 7.84
CA PHE A 296 -11.97 18.64 8.43
C PHE A 296 -10.52 18.74 7.95
N ALA A 297 -10.13 19.95 7.47
CA ALA A 297 -8.75 20.28 7.12
C ALA A 297 -7.96 20.68 8.37
#